data_afd4be6b3b184c4f10dee4dfb0734ab4
#
_entry.id   afd4be6b3b184c4f10dee4dfb0734ab4
#
_cell.length_a   1.000
_cell.length_b   1.000
_cell.length_c   1.000
_cell.angle_alpha   90.00
_cell.angle_beta   90.00
_cell.angle_gamma   90.00
#
_symmetry.space_group_name_H-M   'P 1'
#
loop_
_entity.id
_entity.type
_entity.pdbx_description
1 polymer ?
#
loop_
_entity_poly.entity_id
_entity_poly.type
_entity_poly.pdbx_seq_one_letter_code
_entity_poly.pdbx_strand_id
1 'polypeptide(L)'
;MKIKNLSLSFFTVILLLFLIEISLRITGSGPRIIHDFALNEPITNIPDENLGWSPKIGQHIFKPWSDEGKITKLTINKDKSRVTGSDNLQKKKIIFIGGSVTQGWAVDDLETFTSFIQSKSKKYKISNFGVGGYGGFQSLLLLEKIFNNNKDIELVIYGYTPHHEVRNVAAGSWMYLLNFFSTRGFVRLPYASIDKKNNLVRNKPIKYINLPLGNKSALIAKLEKKIMKIKSLKREYKKFEISKEIIKEMNKISNENNSEFKFLILENLPKEKIDKYKDFLIKNNIALIYCPMPQGKEHVVKNEGHPSALGHKITSECIYKEIEILNTN
;
A
#
# COMPACT_ATOMS: atom_id res chain seq x y z
N MET A 1 45.89 -5.93 39.20
CA MET A 1 45.96 -5.01 37.99
C MET A 1 44.93 -5.32 36.93
N LYS A 2 44.69 -6.59 36.54
CA LYS A 2 43.71 -6.94 35.46
C LYS A 2 42.24 -6.56 35.75
N ILE A 3 41.76 -6.71 36.99
CA ILE A 3 40.34 -6.43 37.35
C ILE A 3 40.05 -4.92 37.33
N LYS A 4 40.97 -4.07 37.79
CA LYS A 4 40.80 -2.59 37.71
C LYS A 4 40.72 -2.08 36.29
N ASN A 5 41.50 -2.66 35.37
CA ASN A 5 41.47 -2.28 33.95
C ASN A 5 40.16 -2.73 33.28
N LEU A 6 39.61 -3.88 33.68
CA LEU A 6 38.33 -4.37 33.14
C LEU A 6 37.16 -3.50 33.62
N SER A 7 37.13 -3.10 34.91
CA SER A 7 36.09 -2.18 35.41
C SER A 7 36.18 -0.78 34.74
N LEU A 8 37.39 -0.25 34.57
CA LEU A 8 37.60 1.04 33.89
C LEU A 8 37.09 0.99 32.44
N SER A 9 37.45 -0.08 31.71
CA SER A 9 36.96 -0.28 30.32
C SER A 9 35.44 -0.37 30.26
N PHE A 10 34.81 -1.06 31.20
CA PHE A 10 33.34 -1.17 31.26
C PHE A 10 32.69 0.18 31.52
N PHE A 11 33.16 0.98 32.45
CA PHE A 11 32.68 2.31 32.72
C PHE A 11 32.86 3.26 31.50
N THR A 12 34.02 3.18 30.84
CA THR A 12 34.27 3.96 29.63
C THR A 12 33.28 3.62 28.52
N VAL A 13 32.97 2.36 28.27
CA VAL A 13 31.99 1.94 27.27
C VAL A 13 30.58 2.47 27.61
N ILE A 14 30.17 2.35 28.88
CA ILE A 14 28.87 2.87 29.34
C ILE A 14 28.78 4.38 29.12
N LEU A 15 29.83 5.13 29.49
CA LEU A 15 29.90 6.58 29.31
C LEU A 15 29.80 6.94 27.83
N LEU A 16 30.53 6.24 26.95
CA LEU A 16 30.45 6.48 25.50
C LEU A 16 29.04 6.21 24.95
N LEU A 17 28.40 5.10 25.34
CA LEU A 17 27.03 4.81 24.91
C LEU A 17 26.04 5.89 25.40
N PHE A 18 26.23 6.38 26.60
CA PHE A 18 25.43 7.48 27.17
C PHE A 18 25.62 8.80 26.40
N LEU A 19 26.86 9.16 26.08
CA LEU A 19 27.16 10.34 25.27
C LEU A 19 26.59 10.24 23.85
N ILE A 20 26.66 9.04 23.23
CA ILE A 20 26.03 8.79 21.92
C ILE A 20 24.49 8.94 22.02
N GLU A 21 23.87 8.39 23.05
CA GLU A 21 22.42 8.52 23.27
C GLU A 21 22.00 10.00 23.38
N ILE A 22 22.73 10.79 24.19
CA ILE A 22 22.45 12.23 24.34
C ILE A 22 22.64 12.96 23.01
N SER A 23 23.75 12.72 22.30
CA SER A 23 24.02 13.32 20.99
C SER A 23 22.90 13.02 19.98
N LEU A 24 22.41 11.78 19.94
CA LEU A 24 21.30 11.39 19.07
C LEU A 24 20.02 12.15 19.40
N ARG A 25 19.72 12.34 20.69
CA ARG A 25 18.54 13.09 21.14
C ARG A 25 18.64 14.57 20.79
N ILE A 26 19.78 15.18 20.99
CA ILE A 26 20.03 16.60 20.62
C ILE A 26 19.88 16.79 19.10
N THR A 27 20.29 15.81 18.28
CA THR A 27 20.16 15.87 16.82
C THR A 27 18.78 15.43 16.31
N GLY A 28 17.75 15.35 17.17
CA GLY A 28 16.37 15.06 16.81
C GLY A 28 16.07 13.57 16.60
N SER A 29 17.03 12.66 16.90
CA SER A 29 16.76 11.23 16.89
C SER A 29 16.14 10.80 18.22
N GLY A 30 14.93 10.23 18.18
CA GLY A 30 14.24 9.73 19.38
C GLY A 30 14.19 8.21 19.45
N PRO A 31 13.78 7.68 20.62
CA PRO A 31 13.35 6.28 20.74
C PRO A 31 12.25 5.96 19.74
N ARG A 32 12.04 4.66 19.51
CA ARG A 32 10.92 4.20 18.68
C ARG A 32 9.61 4.56 19.35
N ILE A 33 8.81 5.38 18.66
CA ILE A 33 7.48 5.75 19.13
C ILE A 33 6.54 4.58 18.85
N ILE A 34 5.75 4.22 19.84
CA ILE A 34 4.60 3.32 19.69
C ILE A 34 3.39 4.25 19.72
N HIS A 35 2.78 4.49 18.55
CA HIS A 35 1.53 5.23 18.52
C HIS A 35 0.39 4.30 18.92
N ASP A 36 -0.33 4.70 19.93
CA ASP A 36 -1.56 4.04 20.33
C ASP A 36 -2.76 4.69 19.59
N PHE A 37 -2.73 4.59 18.25
CA PHE A 37 -3.87 5.03 17.43
C PHE A 37 -5.16 4.24 17.74
N ALA A 38 -5.03 3.11 18.46
CA ALA A 38 -6.16 2.23 18.77
C ALA A 38 -7.20 2.85 19.69
N LEU A 39 -6.86 3.89 20.43
CA LEU A 39 -7.79 4.49 21.37
C LEU A 39 -8.81 5.41 20.70
N ASN A 40 -8.53 5.96 19.52
CA ASN A 40 -9.36 6.97 18.88
C ASN A 40 -9.81 6.63 17.45
N GLU A 41 -9.29 5.57 16.82
CA GLU A 41 -9.67 5.18 15.46
C GLU A 41 -10.30 3.79 15.42
N PRO A 42 -11.37 3.58 14.64
CA PRO A 42 -11.94 2.27 14.47
C PRO A 42 -10.91 1.34 13.78
N ILE A 43 -10.85 0.11 14.24
CA ILE A 43 -10.03 -0.93 13.60
C ILE A 43 -10.67 -1.26 12.25
N THR A 44 -10.17 -0.68 11.16
CA THR A 44 -10.65 -0.90 9.80
C THR A 44 -10.05 -2.15 9.14
N ASN A 45 -8.99 -2.71 9.72
CA ASN A 45 -8.29 -3.88 9.24
C ASN A 45 -8.07 -4.89 10.36
N ILE A 46 -8.07 -6.17 10.00
CA ILE A 46 -7.75 -7.30 10.89
C ILE A 46 -6.48 -8.01 10.40
N PRO A 47 -5.71 -8.67 11.28
CA PRO A 47 -4.55 -9.47 10.89
C PRO A 47 -4.93 -10.56 9.87
N ASP A 48 -4.07 -10.76 8.86
CA ASP A 48 -4.15 -11.85 7.88
C ASP A 48 -2.75 -12.47 7.74
N GLU A 49 -2.65 -13.81 7.86
CA GLU A 49 -1.35 -14.50 7.86
C GLU A 49 -0.60 -14.39 6.52
N ASN A 50 -1.33 -14.31 5.40
CA ASN A 50 -0.74 -14.25 4.06
C ASN A 50 -0.60 -12.82 3.55
N LEU A 51 -1.57 -11.96 3.83
CA LEU A 51 -1.62 -10.58 3.35
C LEU A 51 -1.03 -9.57 4.35
N GLY A 52 -0.79 -10.01 5.61
CA GLY A 52 -0.39 -9.13 6.71
C GLY A 52 -1.60 -8.54 7.42
N TRP A 53 -2.53 -7.98 6.67
CA TRP A 53 -3.84 -7.51 7.13
C TRP A 53 -4.88 -7.62 6.03
N SER A 54 -6.16 -7.61 6.40
CA SER A 54 -7.27 -7.55 5.44
C SER A 54 -8.37 -6.62 5.97
N PRO A 55 -9.21 -6.03 5.10
CA PRO A 55 -10.28 -5.17 5.53
C PRO A 55 -11.24 -5.88 6.48
N LYS A 56 -11.67 -5.18 7.55
CA LYS A 56 -12.70 -5.64 8.47
C LYS A 56 -14.07 -5.33 7.89
N ILE A 57 -14.91 -6.37 7.75
CA ILE A 57 -16.29 -6.22 7.24
C ILE A 57 -17.07 -5.30 8.17
N GLY A 58 -17.92 -4.45 7.59
CA GLY A 58 -18.80 -3.54 8.30
C GLY A 58 -18.56 -2.08 7.98
N GLN A 59 -19.31 -1.21 8.65
CA GLN A 59 -19.22 0.23 8.52
C GLN A 59 -18.27 0.79 9.56
N HIS A 60 -17.33 1.63 9.12
CA HIS A 60 -16.35 2.30 9.95
C HIS A 60 -16.51 3.80 9.78
N ILE A 61 -16.66 4.52 10.89
CA ILE A 61 -16.79 5.97 10.92
C ILE A 61 -15.58 6.53 11.66
N PHE A 62 -14.81 7.40 11.03
CA PHE A 62 -13.58 7.95 11.60
C PHE A 62 -13.21 9.29 10.96
N LYS A 63 -12.32 10.02 11.62
CA LYS A 63 -11.60 11.12 10.99
C LYS A 63 -10.29 10.60 10.42
N PRO A 64 -10.03 10.80 9.12
CA PRO A 64 -8.69 10.55 8.57
C PRO A 64 -7.69 11.45 9.29
N TRP A 65 -6.59 10.98 9.71
CA TRP A 65 -5.42 11.49 10.45
C TRP A 65 -5.28 13.01 10.72
N SER A 66 -6.27 13.84 10.44
CA SER A 66 -6.26 15.25 10.71
C SER A 66 -7.44 15.64 11.61
N ASP A 67 -7.18 16.41 12.65
CA ASP A 67 -8.23 16.97 13.52
C ASP A 67 -9.21 17.88 12.77
N GLU A 68 -8.81 18.38 11.59
CA GLU A 68 -9.61 19.23 10.72
C GLU A 68 -10.36 18.45 9.62
N GLY A 69 -10.17 17.12 9.54
CA GLY A 69 -10.79 16.27 8.54
C GLY A 69 -12.29 16.11 8.73
N LYS A 70 -13.03 15.97 7.63
CA LYS A 70 -14.43 15.55 7.63
C LYS A 70 -14.54 14.14 8.23
N ILE A 71 -15.56 13.90 9.07
CA ILE A 71 -15.91 12.54 9.48
C ILE A 71 -16.23 11.72 8.24
N THR A 72 -15.55 10.61 8.07
CA THR A 72 -15.57 9.78 6.88
C THR A 72 -16.18 8.43 7.18
N LYS A 73 -17.02 7.95 6.29
CA LYS A 73 -17.61 6.62 6.32
C LYS A 73 -16.91 5.71 5.32
N LEU A 74 -16.38 4.59 5.81
CA LEU A 74 -15.77 3.53 5.01
C LEU A 74 -16.51 2.23 5.31
N THR A 75 -17.23 1.71 4.32
CA THR A 75 -18.01 0.47 4.45
C THR A 75 -17.39 -0.65 3.62
N ILE A 76 -17.12 -1.77 4.28
CA ILE A 76 -16.54 -2.97 3.67
C ILE A 76 -17.62 -4.06 3.60
N ASN A 77 -17.86 -4.55 2.41
CA ASN A 77 -18.79 -5.62 2.10
C ASN A 77 -18.31 -6.99 2.60
N LYS A 78 -19.20 -8.00 2.55
CA LYS A 78 -18.87 -9.39 2.93
C LYS A 78 -17.74 -10.00 2.08
N ASP A 79 -17.63 -9.62 0.81
CA ASP A 79 -16.57 -10.04 -0.11
C ASP A 79 -15.24 -9.28 0.07
N LYS A 80 -15.15 -8.41 1.08
CA LYS A 80 -14.00 -7.54 1.39
C LYS A 80 -13.79 -6.37 0.43
N SER A 81 -14.68 -6.14 -0.54
CA SER A 81 -14.68 -4.92 -1.34
C SER A 81 -15.23 -3.73 -0.54
N ARG A 82 -14.79 -2.52 -0.88
CA ARG A 82 -15.44 -1.30 -0.41
C ARG A 82 -16.74 -1.06 -1.18
N VAL A 83 -17.76 -0.55 -0.50
CA VAL A 83 -19.03 -0.13 -1.11
C VAL A 83 -18.76 0.92 -2.21
N THR A 84 -19.42 0.74 -3.37
CA THR A 84 -19.34 1.65 -4.53
C THR A 84 -20.67 2.26 -4.94
N GLY A 85 -21.72 2.03 -4.18
CA GLY A 85 -23.10 2.51 -4.46
C GLY A 85 -24.09 1.37 -4.64
N SER A 86 -25.12 1.56 -5.48
CA SER A 86 -26.22 0.62 -5.61
C SER A 86 -25.78 -0.77 -6.08
N ASP A 87 -26.40 -1.80 -5.54
CA ASP A 87 -26.30 -3.18 -6.03
C ASP A 87 -26.99 -3.28 -7.39
N ASN A 88 -26.25 -2.96 -8.44
CA ASN A 88 -26.71 -3.31 -9.77
C ASN A 88 -26.68 -4.84 -9.91
N LEU A 89 -27.79 -5.45 -10.25
CA LEU A 89 -27.96 -6.90 -10.51
C LEU A 89 -27.15 -7.38 -11.73
N GLN A 90 -26.18 -6.60 -12.17
CA GLN A 90 -25.40 -6.90 -13.36
C GLN A 90 -24.37 -7.99 -13.07
N LYS A 91 -24.35 -8.99 -13.96
CA LYS A 91 -23.51 -10.19 -13.79
C LYS A 91 -22.03 -9.91 -14.03
N LYS A 92 -21.68 -9.02 -14.97
CA LYS A 92 -20.28 -8.73 -15.35
C LYS A 92 -19.65 -7.71 -14.41
N LYS A 93 -18.44 -7.98 -13.97
CA LYS A 93 -17.72 -7.15 -12.99
C LYS A 93 -16.47 -6.53 -13.56
N ILE A 94 -16.25 -5.26 -13.19
CA ILE A 94 -14.93 -4.61 -13.28
C ILE A 94 -14.40 -4.47 -11.85
N ILE A 95 -13.24 -5.02 -11.58
CA ILE A 95 -12.63 -4.92 -10.25
C ILE A 95 -11.42 -3.99 -10.27
N PHE A 96 -11.31 -3.17 -9.23
CA PHE A 96 -10.14 -2.35 -8.95
C PHE A 96 -9.39 -2.92 -7.75
N ILE A 97 -8.09 -3.18 -7.93
CA ILE A 97 -7.18 -3.60 -6.87
C ILE A 97 -6.08 -2.53 -6.70
N GLY A 98 -5.51 -2.40 -5.51
CA GLY A 98 -4.46 -1.40 -5.25
C GLY A 98 -4.34 -1.02 -3.79
N GLY A 99 -3.73 0.14 -3.54
CA GLY A 99 -3.49 0.71 -2.22
C GLY A 99 -4.60 1.64 -1.72
N SER A 100 -4.24 2.54 -0.80
CA SER A 100 -5.16 3.51 -0.16
C SER A 100 -5.81 4.48 -1.15
N VAL A 101 -5.11 4.88 -2.22
CA VAL A 101 -5.66 5.75 -3.26
C VAL A 101 -6.78 5.03 -4.02
N THR A 102 -6.59 3.76 -4.36
CA THR A 102 -7.63 2.92 -4.96
C THR A 102 -8.79 2.70 -4.00
N GLN A 103 -8.48 2.44 -2.73
CA GLN A 103 -9.51 2.30 -1.68
C GLN A 103 -10.34 3.58 -1.53
N GLY A 104 -9.73 4.76 -1.72
CA GLY A 104 -10.34 6.04 -1.40
C GLY A 104 -10.33 6.33 0.10
N TRP A 105 -9.18 6.12 0.76
CA TRP A 105 -9.03 6.13 2.22
C TRP A 105 -9.66 7.34 2.91
N ALA A 106 -9.45 8.53 2.45
CA ALA A 106 -9.79 9.76 3.17
C ALA A 106 -11.14 10.38 2.76
N VAL A 107 -12.00 9.66 2.02
CA VAL A 107 -13.30 10.14 1.53
C VAL A 107 -14.43 9.18 1.84
N ASP A 108 -15.67 9.66 1.82
CA ASP A 108 -16.87 8.85 2.06
C ASP A 108 -17.07 7.77 0.98
N ASP A 109 -17.89 6.77 1.27
CA ASP A 109 -18.16 5.65 0.38
C ASP A 109 -18.55 6.06 -1.03
N LEU A 110 -19.41 7.07 -1.18
CA LEU A 110 -19.87 7.56 -2.48
C LEU A 110 -18.99 8.64 -3.10
N GLU A 111 -17.89 9.01 -2.43
CA GLU A 111 -16.92 10.01 -2.90
C GLU A 111 -15.66 9.40 -3.52
N THR A 112 -15.59 8.07 -3.65
CA THR A 112 -14.45 7.39 -4.30
C THR A 112 -14.58 7.44 -5.82
N PHE A 113 -13.46 7.42 -6.56
CA PHE A 113 -13.51 7.37 -8.02
C PHE A 113 -14.27 6.12 -8.52
N THR A 114 -14.18 5.00 -7.81
CA THR A 114 -14.92 3.78 -8.14
C THR A 114 -16.44 3.94 -7.96
N SER A 115 -16.88 4.68 -6.95
CA SER A 115 -18.30 5.03 -6.78
C SER A 115 -18.81 5.96 -7.87
N PHE A 116 -18.02 6.98 -8.24
CA PHE A 116 -18.37 7.86 -9.37
C PHE A 116 -18.45 7.10 -10.70
N ILE A 117 -17.57 6.11 -10.95
CA ILE A 117 -17.67 5.23 -12.12
C ILE A 117 -18.93 4.38 -12.03
N GLN A 118 -19.23 3.78 -10.85
CA GLN A 118 -20.42 2.97 -10.67
C GLN A 118 -21.70 3.76 -10.93
N SER A 119 -21.79 5.02 -10.49
CA SER A 119 -22.97 5.86 -10.72
C SER A 119 -23.28 6.12 -12.20
N LYS A 120 -22.27 6.04 -13.06
CA LYS A 120 -22.39 6.21 -14.53
C LYS A 120 -22.56 4.86 -15.24
N SER A 121 -22.02 3.76 -14.70
CA SER A 121 -22.03 2.46 -15.35
C SER A 121 -23.39 1.76 -15.19
N LYS A 122 -24.04 1.47 -16.32
CA LYS A 122 -25.25 0.65 -16.38
C LYS A 122 -24.97 -0.82 -16.73
N LYS A 123 -23.81 -1.09 -17.30
CA LYS A 123 -23.43 -2.40 -17.86
C LYS A 123 -22.66 -3.25 -16.84
N TYR A 124 -21.83 -2.63 -15.99
CA TYR A 124 -20.91 -3.32 -15.11
C TYR A 124 -21.14 -3.03 -13.64
N LYS A 125 -20.95 -4.05 -12.82
CA LYS A 125 -20.75 -3.89 -11.38
C LYS A 125 -19.29 -3.50 -11.14
N ILE A 126 -19.07 -2.34 -10.54
CA ILE A 126 -17.74 -1.87 -10.15
C ILE A 126 -17.46 -2.35 -8.71
N SER A 127 -16.39 -3.08 -8.51
CA SER A 127 -16.00 -3.56 -7.18
C SER A 127 -14.62 -3.01 -6.81
N ASN A 128 -14.52 -2.37 -5.66
CA ASN A 128 -13.29 -1.75 -5.17
C ASN A 128 -12.62 -2.63 -4.11
N PHE A 129 -11.56 -3.32 -4.49
CA PHE A 129 -10.71 -4.13 -3.61
C PHE A 129 -9.40 -3.43 -3.24
N GLY A 130 -9.34 -2.09 -3.33
CA GLY A 130 -8.24 -1.31 -2.80
C GLY A 130 -8.14 -1.45 -1.29
N VAL A 131 -6.92 -1.56 -0.75
CA VAL A 131 -6.66 -1.70 0.68
C VAL A 131 -5.57 -0.75 1.13
N GLY A 132 -5.84 0.03 2.16
CA GLY A 132 -4.86 0.95 2.74
C GLY A 132 -3.54 0.26 3.08
N GLY A 133 -2.43 0.85 2.62
CA GLY A 133 -1.10 0.33 2.87
C GLY A 133 -0.63 -0.80 1.96
N TYR A 134 -1.49 -1.40 1.13
CA TYR A 134 -1.06 -2.45 0.20
C TYR A 134 -0.09 -1.92 -0.86
N GLY A 135 0.82 -2.81 -1.28
CA GLY A 135 1.60 -2.69 -2.51
C GLY A 135 1.04 -3.63 -3.58
N GLY A 136 1.70 -3.65 -4.74
CA GLY A 136 1.29 -4.54 -5.83
C GLY A 136 1.37 -6.02 -5.46
N PHE A 137 2.34 -6.43 -4.65
CA PHE A 137 2.45 -7.83 -4.26
C PHE A 137 1.27 -8.30 -3.39
N GLN A 138 0.83 -7.49 -2.44
CA GLN A 138 -0.39 -7.80 -1.67
C GLN A 138 -1.64 -7.77 -2.55
N SER A 139 -1.70 -6.83 -3.51
CA SER A 139 -2.79 -6.77 -4.49
C SER A 139 -2.82 -8.01 -5.40
N LEU A 140 -1.67 -8.56 -5.80
CA LEU A 140 -1.57 -9.82 -6.53
C LEU A 140 -2.11 -10.99 -5.70
N LEU A 141 -1.67 -11.13 -4.46
CA LEU A 141 -2.15 -12.21 -3.57
C LEU A 141 -3.66 -12.09 -3.28
N LEU A 142 -4.17 -10.86 -3.21
CA LEU A 142 -5.61 -10.61 -3.07
C LEU A 142 -6.36 -10.97 -4.37
N LEU A 143 -5.82 -10.65 -5.55
CA LEU A 143 -6.40 -10.99 -6.84
C LEU A 143 -6.60 -12.51 -6.99
N GLU A 144 -5.62 -13.31 -6.59
CA GLU A 144 -5.71 -14.78 -6.57
C GLU A 144 -6.88 -15.26 -5.70
N LYS A 145 -7.03 -14.67 -4.49
CA LYS A 145 -8.17 -14.98 -3.61
C LYS A 145 -9.51 -14.57 -4.23
N ILE A 146 -9.56 -13.44 -4.94
CA ILE A 146 -10.77 -12.96 -5.60
C ILE A 146 -11.20 -13.92 -6.70
N PHE A 147 -10.30 -14.37 -7.58
CA PHE A 147 -10.60 -15.30 -8.66
C PHE A 147 -11.04 -16.69 -8.16
N ASN A 148 -10.55 -17.14 -7.02
CA ASN A 148 -11.01 -18.40 -6.42
C ASN A 148 -12.51 -18.35 -6.03
N ASN A 149 -13.04 -17.16 -5.76
CA ASN A 149 -14.40 -16.97 -5.27
C ASN A 149 -15.35 -16.27 -6.28
N ASN A 150 -14.84 -15.76 -7.40
CA ASN A 150 -15.61 -14.99 -8.39
C ASN A 150 -15.21 -15.42 -9.81
N LYS A 151 -16.20 -15.76 -10.64
CA LYS A 151 -15.99 -16.23 -12.03
C LYS A 151 -16.40 -15.20 -13.09
N ASP A 152 -17.17 -14.14 -12.74
CA ASP A 152 -17.77 -13.21 -13.69
C ASP A 152 -17.00 -11.89 -13.77
N ILE A 153 -15.67 -11.92 -13.67
CA ILE A 153 -14.82 -10.73 -13.76
C ILE A 153 -14.42 -10.56 -15.21
N GLU A 154 -14.83 -9.45 -15.83
CA GLU A 154 -14.47 -9.11 -17.22
C GLU A 154 -13.18 -8.32 -17.31
N LEU A 155 -12.96 -7.43 -16.32
CA LEU A 155 -11.80 -6.55 -16.31
C LEU A 155 -11.23 -6.37 -14.91
N VAL A 156 -9.92 -6.50 -14.80
CA VAL A 156 -9.12 -6.19 -13.62
C VAL A 156 -8.32 -4.92 -13.88
N ILE A 157 -8.44 -3.93 -13.01
CA ILE A 157 -7.66 -2.69 -13.09
C ILE A 157 -6.79 -2.57 -11.83
N TYR A 158 -5.47 -2.57 -12.02
CA TYR A 158 -4.52 -2.35 -10.92
C TYR A 158 -4.15 -0.88 -10.82
N GLY A 159 -4.67 -0.21 -9.79
CA GLY A 159 -4.36 1.17 -9.46
C GLY A 159 -2.98 1.28 -8.79
N TYR A 160 -2.00 1.75 -9.56
CA TYR A 160 -0.61 1.87 -9.16
C TYR A 160 -0.29 3.28 -8.65
N THR A 161 0.49 3.32 -7.57
CA THR A 161 1.20 4.50 -7.09
C THR A 161 2.68 4.15 -6.85
N PRO A 162 3.64 5.13 -6.89
CA PRO A 162 5.07 4.87 -6.70
C PRO A 162 5.42 4.19 -5.37
N HIS A 163 4.63 4.42 -4.33
CA HIS A 163 4.81 3.79 -3.02
C HIS A 163 4.69 2.26 -3.07
N HIS A 164 4.00 1.71 -4.07
CA HIS A 164 3.87 0.25 -4.21
C HIS A 164 5.21 -0.44 -4.40
N GLU A 165 6.18 0.19 -5.08
CA GLU A 165 7.49 -0.42 -5.32
C GLU A 165 8.25 -0.73 -4.01
N VAL A 166 8.25 0.20 -3.05
CA VAL A 166 8.90 -0.03 -1.75
C VAL A 166 8.12 -1.00 -0.87
N ARG A 167 6.79 -1.04 -1.04
CA ARG A 167 5.90 -1.98 -0.33
C ARG A 167 6.09 -3.41 -0.85
N ASN A 168 6.22 -3.58 -2.17
CA ASN A 168 6.41 -4.87 -2.83
C ASN A 168 7.62 -5.64 -2.29
N VAL A 169 8.66 -4.95 -1.87
CA VAL A 169 9.93 -5.52 -1.42
C VAL A 169 10.13 -5.46 0.09
N ALA A 170 9.10 -5.09 0.85
CA ALA A 170 9.21 -4.85 2.28
C ALA A 170 10.45 -4.00 2.63
N ALA A 171 10.55 -2.82 2.01
CA ALA A 171 11.63 -1.89 2.26
C ALA A 171 11.72 -1.52 3.75
N GLY A 172 12.94 -1.31 4.26
CA GLY A 172 13.15 -1.00 5.68
C GLY A 172 12.40 0.23 6.15
N SER A 173 12.28 1.26 5.30
CA SER A 173 11.49 2.47 5.57
C SER A 173 10.00 2.18 5.70
N TRP A 174 9.44 1.36 4.82
CA TRP A 174 8.03 0.97 4.88
C TRP A 174 7.73 0.09 6.09
N MET A 175 8.61 -0.88 6.38
CA MET A 175 8.48 -1.72 7.57
C MET A 175 8.52 -0.90 8.86
N TYR A 176 9.36 0.13 8.93
CA TYR A 176 9.39 1.05 10.06
C TYR A 176 8.07 1.81 10.20
N LEU A 177 7.54 2.34 9.10
CA LEU A 177 6.27 3.09 9.08
C LEU A 177 5.10 2.18 9.51
N LEU A 178 5.03 0.96 8.97
CA LEU A 178 4.02 -0.02 9.39
C LEU A 178 4.09 -0.35 10.88
N ASN A 179 5.31 -0.49 11.41
CA ASN A 179 5.50 -0.76 12.84
C ASN A 179 5.05 0.41 13.72
N PHE A 180 5.22 1.64 13.19
CA PHE A 180 4.75 2.87 13.83
C PHE A 180 3.22 2.97 13.86
N PHE A 181 2.55 2.67 12.72
CA PHE A 181 1.10 2.72 12.59
C PHE A 181 0.38 1.44 13.07
N SER A 182 1.11 0.38 13.36
CA SER A 182 0.52 -0.84 13.90
C SER A 182 0.24 -0.69 15.39
N THR A 183 -1.02 -0.54 15.75
CA THR A 183 -1.48 -0.42 17.14
C THR A 183 -1.09 -1.59 18.03
N ARG A 184 -0.73 -2.73 17.46
CA ARG A 184 -0.36 -3.95 18.18
C ARG A 184 1.05 -4.43 17.88
N GLY A 185 1.85 -3.70 17.09
CA GLY A 185 3.27 -4.00 16.82
C GLY A 185 3.55 -5.32 16.11
N PHE A 186 2.56 -5.97 15.48
CA PHE A 186 2.67 -7.33 14.97
C PHE A 186 2.37 -7.48 13.48
N VAL A 187 2.41 -6.39 12.69
CA VAL A 187 2.22 -6.50 11.25
C VAL A 187 3.33 -7.36 10.65
N ARG A 188 2.91 -8.41 9.95
CA ARG A 188 3.78 -9.19 9.07
C ARG A 188 3.51 -8.74 7.65
N LEU A 189 4.54 -8.43 6.88
CA LEU A 189 4.42 -8.00 5.50
C LEU A 189 4.93 -9.08 4.55
N PRO A 190 4.07 -9.64 3.67
CA PRO A 190 4.52 -10.46 2.56
C PRO A 190 5.31 -9.59 1.58
N TYR A 191 6.31 -10.17 0.92
CA TYR A 191 7.11 -9.43 -0.05
C TYR A 191 7.56 -10.30 -1.20
N ALA A 192 7.84 -9.65 -2.31
CA ALA A 192 8.38 -10.30 -3.50
C ALA A 192 9.88 -10.08 -3.64
N SER A 193 10.54 -10.99 -4.33
CA SER A 193 11.88 -10.86 -4.86
C SER A 193 11.95 -11.50 -6.25
N ILE A 194 13.10 -11.43 -6.91
CA ILE A 194 13.34 -12.15 -8.16
C ILE A 194 14.56 -13.05 -8.02
N ASP A 195 14.52 -14.21 -8.65
CA ASP A 195 15.62 -15.15 -8.71
C ASP A 195 16.71 -14.70 -9.72
N LYS A 196 17.71 -15.57 -9.98
CA LYS A 196 18.78 -15.31 -10.94
C LYS A 196 18.29 -15.25 -12.41
N LYS A 197 17.14 -15.85 -12.71
CA LYS A 197 16.48 -15.85 -14.03
C LYS A 197 15.42 -14.75 -14.17
N ASN A 198 15.33 -13.84 -13.18
CA ASN A 198 14.31 -12.80 -13.04
C ASN A 198 12.87 -13.31 -12.86
N ASN A 199 12.65 -14.56 -12.43
CA ASN A 199 11.32 -15.02 -12.09
C ASN A 199 10.88 -14.48 -10.74
N LEU A 200 9.58 -14.19 -10.61
CA LEU A 200 8.97 -13.71 -9.36
C LEU A 200 9.07 -14.80 -8.27
N VAL A 201 9.63 -14.41 -7.13
CA VAL A 201 9.72 -15.25 -5.93
C VAL A 201 8.82 -14.66 -4.84
N ARG A 202 7.89 -15.48 -4.37
CA ARG A 202 6.93 -15.15 -3.30
C ARG A 202 7.55 -15.51 -1.95
N ASN A 203 7.80 -14.51 -1.12
CA ASN A 203 8.47 -14.73 0.17
C ASN A 203 7.45 -14.71 1.32
N LYS A 204 7.73 -15.50 2.35
CA LYS A 204 6.94 -15.54 3.57
C LYS A 204 6.92 -14.16 4.25
N PRO A 205 5.81 -13.78 4.89
CA PRO A 205 5.69 -12.52 5.60
C PRO A 205 6.74 -12.34 6.69
N ILE A 206 7.35 -11.14 6.72
CA ILE A 206 8.36 -10.75 7.72
C ILE A 206 7.84 -9.65 8.65
N LYS A 207 8.42 -9.57 9.84
CA LYS A 207 8.16 -8.51 10.83
C LYS A 207 9.28 -7.47 10.82
N TYR A 208 8.94 -6.26 11.29
CA TYR A 208 9.95 -5.30 11.71
C TYR A 208 10.72 -5.85 12.92
N ILE A 209 12.02 -5.57 12.97
CA ILE A 209 12.85 -5.97 14.11
C ILE A 209 12.66 -4.98 15.24
N ASN A 210 12.08 -5.44 16.33
CA ASN A 210 11.96 -4.70 17.58
C ASN A 210 13.00 -5.23 18.57
N LEU A 211 14.05 -4.46 18.83
CA LEU A 211 15.04 -4.79 19.83
C LEU A 211 14.56 -4.37 21.24
N PRO A 212 14.99 -5.05 22.30
CA PRO A 212 14.76 -4.59 23.67
C PRO A 212 15.23 -3.14 23.83
N LEU A 213 14.51 -2.35 24.60
CA LEU A 213 14.78 -0.92 24.85
C LEU A 213 14.68 0.02 23.62
N GLY A 214 14.29 -0.45 22.44
CA GLY A 214 14.13 0.40 21.26
C GLY A 214 13.11 1.53 21.46
N ASN A 215 12.11 1.33 22.30
CA ASN A 215 11.14 2.35 22.72
C ASN A 215 11.62 3.28 23.86
N LYS A 216 12.83 3.07 24.39
CA LYS A 216 13.44 3.88 25.46
C LYS A 216 14.75 4.54 25.04
N SER A 217 15.45 3.98 24.06
CA SER A 217 16.76 4.44 23.60
C SER A 217 16.73 4.82 22.14
N ALA A 218 17.21 6.04 21.82
CA ALA A 218 17.39 6.54 20.46
C ALA A 218 18.46 5.73 19.70
N LEU A 219 19.51 5.31 20.39
CA LEU A 219 20.58 4.48 19.83
C LEU A 219 20.05 3.12 19.38
N ILE A 220 19.28 2.43 20.24
CA ILE A 220 18.69 1.14 19.89
C ILE A 220 17.67 1.29 18.74
N ALA A 221 16.82 2.32 18.76
CA ALA A 221 15.88 2.58 17.68
C ALA A 221 16.60 2.86 16.35
N LYS A 222 17.73 3.57 16.38
CA LYS A 222 18.56 3.80 15.19
C LYS A 222 19.22 2.53 14.68
N LEU A 223 19.63 1.64 15.59
CA LEU A 223 20.18 0.33 15.25
C LEU A 223 19.12 -0.56 14.57
N GLU A 224 17.89 -0.59 15.08
CA GLU A 224 16.75 -1.28 14.45
C GLU A 224 16.57 -0.84 13.00
N LYS A 225 16.48 0.49 12.77
CA LYS A 225 16.34 1.08 11.42
C LYS A 225 17.49 0.66 10.51
N LYS A 226 18.73 0.71 11.01
CA LYS A 226 19.93 0.32 10.25
C LYS A 226 19.92 -1.17 9.87
N ILE A 227 19.56 -2.04 10.81
CA ILE A 227 19.45 -3.49 10.56
C ILE A 227 18.37 -3.77 9.50
N MET A 228 17.19 -3.15 9.62
CA MET A 228 16.11 -3.31 8.64
C MET A 228 16.53 -2.81 7.26
N LYS A 229 17.20 -1.65 7.18
CA LYS A 229 17.73 -1.13 5.92
C LYS A 229 18.73 -2.10 5.28
N ILE A 230 19.69 -2.63 6.03
CA ILE A 230 20.68 -3.59 5.51
C ILE A 230 19.99 -4.86 4.99
N LYS A 231 19.03 -5.39 5.74
CA LYS A 231 18.28 -6.59 5.34
C LYS A 231 17.42 -6.38 4.08
N SER A 232 16.95 -5.18 3.83
CA SER A 232 16.11 -4.87 2.66
C SER A 232 16.89 -4.34 1.44
N LEU A 233 18.14 -3.88 1.62
CA LEU A 233 18.91 -3.15 0.61
C LEU A 233 18.98 -3.87 -0.74
N LYS A 234 19.27 -5.18 -0.75
CA LYS A 234 19.37 -5.97 -1.98
C LYS A 234 18.04 -6.04 -2.72
N ARG A 235 16.91 -6.11 -2.00
CA ARG A 235 15.57 -6.14 -2.57
C ARG A 235 15.15 -4.77 -3.07
N GLU A 236 15.44 -3.72 -2.29
CA GLU A 236 15.12 -2.34 -2.63
C GLU A 236 15.80 -1.88 -3.93
N TYR A 237 17.03 -2.35 -4.17
CA TYR A 237 17.74 -2.05 -5.41
C TYR A 237 17.00 -2.58 -6.65
N LYS A 238 16.31 -3.71 -6.54
CA LYS A 238 15.57 -4.36 -7.62
C LYS A 238 14.05 -4.09 -7.58
N LYS A 239 13.59 -3.12 -6.81
CA LYS A 239 12.14 -2.89 -6.59
C LYS A 239 11.35 -2.61 -7.87
N PHE A 240 11.94 -1.94 -8.84
CA PHE A 240 11.30 -1.65 -10.12
C PHE A 240 11.10 -2.93 -10.97
N GLU A 241 12.15 -3.74 -11.09
CA GLU A 241 12.11 -5.03 -11.80
C GLU A 241 11.12 -5.99 -11.14
N ILE A 242 11.14 -6.05 -9.79
CA ILE A 242 10.19 -6.87 -9.03
C ILE A 242 8.75 -6.38 -9.27
N SER A 243 8.53 -5.08 -9.34
CA SER A 243 7.20 -4.53 -9.62
C SER A 243 6.70 -4.89 -11.01
N LYS A 244 7.59 -4.91 -12.02
CA LYS A 244 7.24 -5.36 -13.37
C LYS A 244 6.82 -6.83 -13.39
N GLU A 245 7.56 -7.70 -12.70
CA GLU A 245 7.20 -9.13 -12.64
C GLU A 245 5.88 -9.37 -11.88
N ILE A 246 5.56 -8.56 -10.87
CA ILE A 246 4.25 -8.58 -10.21
C ILE A 246 3.13 -8.21 -11.20
N ILE A 247 3.33 -7.16 -12.00
CA ILE A 247 2.35 -6.72 -13.01
C ILE A 247 2.15 -7.80 -14.09
N LYS A 248 3.22 -8.43 -14.56
CA LYS A 248 3.14 -9.57 -15.50
C LYS A 248 2.32 -10.71 -14.92
N GLU A 249 2.57 -11.06 -13.67
CA GLU A 249 1.84 -12.15 -13.02
C GLU A 249 0.36 -11.81 -12.83
N MET A 250 0.01 -10.55 -12.50
CA MET A 250 -1.38 -10.10 -12.47
C MET A 250 -2.06 -10.26 -13.83
N ASN A 251 -1.39 -9.81 -14.92
CA ASN A 251 -1.90 -9.96 -16.27
C ASN A 251 -2.11 -11.43 -16.64
N LYS A 252 -1.11 -12.28 -16.37
CA LYS A 252 -1.17 -13.72 -16.63
C LYS A 252 -2.37 -14.39 -15.92
N ILE A 253 -2.51 -14.15 -14.61
CA ILE A 253 -3.61 -14.72 -13.80
C ILE A 253 -4.96 -14.20 -14.28
N SER A 254 -5.06 -12.93 -14.67
CA SER A 254 -6.30 -12.38 -15.22
C SER A 254 -6.68 -13.09 -16.52
N ASN A 255 -5.74 -13.26 -17.46
CA ASN A 255 -5.98 -13.96 -18.73
C ASN A 255 -6.35 -15.44 -18.51
N GLU A 256 -5.71 -16.13 -17.58
CA GLU A 256 -6.04 -17.52 -17.21
C GLU A 256 -7.45 -17.65 -16.63
N ASN A 257 -8.04 -16.57 -16.14
CA ASN A 257 -9.42 -16.50 -15.66
C ASN A 257 -10.38 -15.80 -16.64
N ASN A 258 -10.00 -15.68 -17.92
CA ASN A 258 -10.78 -15.03 -18.99
C ASN A 258 -11.16 -13.57 -18.67
N SER A 259 -10.29 -12.85 -17.97
CA SER A 259 -10.44 -11.45 -17.61
C SER A 259 -9.38 -10.60 -18.30
N GLU A 260 -9.75 -9.45 -18.84
CA GLU A 260 -8.79 -8.44 -19.30
C GLU A 260 -8.05 -7.83 -18.09
N PHE A 261 -6.80 -7.42 -18.29
CA PHE A 261 -6.02 -6.71 -17.26
C PHE A 261 -5.53 -5.37 -17.79
N LYS A 262 -5.68 -4.32 -16.97
CA LYS A 262 -5.16 -2.97 -17.27
C LYS A 262 -4.35 -2.42 -16.09
N PHE A 263 -3.26 -1.74 -16.45
CA PHE A 263 -2.41 -1.05 -15.50
C PHE A 263 -2.78 0.44 -15.46
N LEU A 264 -3.28 0.89 -14.30
CA LEU A 264 -3.72 2.28 -14.08
C LEU A 264 -2.69 3.04 -13.26
N ILE A 265 -2.11 4.11 -13.80
CA ILE A 265 -1.26 5.05 -13.07
C ILE A 265 -2.13 6.14 -12.45
N LEU A 266 -2.12 6.21 -11.12
CA LEU A 266 -2.93 7.13 -10.31
C LEU A 266 -2.16 8.35 -9.77
N GLU A 267 -0.85 8.44 -10.01
CA GLU A 267 -0.04 9.58 -9.57
C GLU A 267 0.82 10.12 -10.72
N ASN A 268 1.11 11.41 -10.69
CA ASN A 268 2.05 12.00 -11.61
C ASN A 268 3.46 11.43 -11.39
N LEU A 269 4.03 10.90 -12.44
CA LEU A 269 5.38 10.32 -12.44
C LEU A 269 6.32 11.18 -13.30
N PRO A 270 7.63 11.17 -13.00
CA PRO A 270 8.63 11.70 -13.92
C PRO A 270 8.51 11.01 -15.29
N LYS A 271 8.68 11.78 -16.38
CA LYS A 271 8.53 11.28 -17.76
C LYS A 271 9.36 9.99 -18.00
N GLU A 272 10.62 9.99 -17.58
CA GLU A 272 11.49 8.81 -17.71
C GLU A 272 10.88 7.54 -17.09
N LYS A 273 10.19 7.68 -15.96
CA LYS A 273 9.56 6.54 -15.29
C LYS A 273 8.29 6.09 -16.02
N ILE A 274 7.52 7.03 -16.56
CA ILE A 274 6.35 6.72 -17.41
C ILE A 274 6.82 5.95 -18.64
N ASP A 275 7.86 6.41 -19.32
CA ASP A 275 8.39 5.78 -20.52
C ASP A 275 8.88 4.36 -20.24
N LYS A 276 9.61 4.14 -19.14
CA LYS A 276 10.03 2.79 -18.70
C LYS A 276 8.85 1.84 -18.45
N TYR A 277 7.75 2.34 -17.89
CA TYR A 277 6.54 1.52 -17.75
C TYR A 277 5.86 1.29 -19.10
N LYS A 278 5.74 2.30 -19.96
CA LYS A 278 5.14 2.16 -21.30
C LYS A 278 5.85 1.10 -22.13
N ASP A 279 7.17 1.16 -22.23
CA ASP A 279 7.99 0.18 -22.96
C ASP A 279 7.77 -1.24 -22.43
N PHE A 280 7.75 -1.39 -21.10
CA PHE A 280 7.49 -2.68 -20.47
C PHE A 280 6.07 -3.19 -20.75
N LEU A 281 5.04 -2.34 -20.67
CA LEU A 281 3.64 -2.70 -20.85
C LEU A 281 3.36 -3.10 -22.31
N ILE A 282 3.86 -2.33 -23.28
CA ILE A 282 3.78 -2.65 -24.72
C ILE A 282 4.39 -4.02 -25.00
N LYS A 283 5.62 -4.26 -24.51
CA LYS A 283 6.30 -5.54 -24.70
C LYS A 283 5.54 -6.75 -24.15
N ASN A 284 4.67 -6.54 -23.16
CA ASN A 284 3.90 -7.61 -22.51
C ASN A 284 2.40 -7.59 -22.87
N ASN A 285 1.99 -6.82 -23.87
CA ASN A 285 0.58 -6.64 -24.29
C ASN A 285 -0.34 -6.27 -23.12
N ILE A 286 0.09 -5.34 -22.28
CA ILE A 286 -0.68 -4.85 -21.13
C ILE A 286 -1.15 -3.42 -21.45
N ALA A 287 -2.47 -3.19 -21.39
CA ALA A 287 -3.04 -1.86 -21.60
C ALA A 287 -2.69 -0.92 -20.43
N LEU A 288 -2.30 0.31 -20.79
CA LEU A 288 -2.03 1.40 -19.85
C LEU A 288 -3.20 2.36 -19.82
N ILE A 289 -3.68 2.66 -18.62
CA ILE A 289 -4.54 3.81 -18.33
C ILE A 289 -3.69 4.84 -17.56
N TYR A 290 -3.57 6.05 -18.08
CA TYR A 290 -2.85 7.13 -17.42
C TYR A 290 -3.83 8.21 -16.95
N CYS A 291 -4.31 8.08 -15.72
CA CYS A 291 -5.27 9.00 -15.10
C CYS A 291 -4.77 9.44 -13.71
N PRO A 292 -3.69 10.23 -13.66
CA PRO A 292 -3.14 10.67 -12.39
C PRO A 292 -4.13 11.55 -11.64
N MET A 293 -4.15 11.41 -10.31
CA MET A 293 -4.90 12.31 -9.44
C MET A 293 -4.43 13.76 -9.67
N PRO A 294 -5.36 14.72 -9.81
CA PRO A 294 -5.00 16.10 -10.03
C PRO A 294 -4.21 16.66 -8.84
N GLN A 295 -3.33 17.61 -9.12
CA GLN A 295 -2.54 18.30 -8.09
C GLN A 295 -3.23 19.60 -7.69
N GLY A 296 -3.01 20.03 -6.46
CA GLY A 296 -3.61 21.24 -5.88
C GLY A 296 -4.16 20.96 -4.50
N LYS A 297 -4.22 21.99 -3.67
CA LYS A 297 -4.67 21.85 -2.27
C LYS A 297 -6.13 21.38 -2.16
N GLU A 298 -6.96 21.75 -3.14
CA GLU A 298 -8.37 21.37 -3.24
C GLU A 298 -8.58 19.90 -3.63
N HIS A 299 -7.56 19.29 -4.24
CA HIS A 299 -7.61 17.90 -4.72
C HIS A 299 -7.09 16.89 -3.71
N VAL A 300 -6.58 17.36 -2.57
CA VAL A 300 -6.09 16.51 -1.47
C VAL A 300 -6.80 16.86 -0.17
N VAL A 301 -6.95 15.88 0.71
CA VAL A 301 -7.46 16.10 2.07
C VAL A 301 -6.37 16.83 2.87
N LYS A 302 -6.73 17.98 3.44
CA LYS A 302 -5.81 18.87 4.18
C LYS A 302 -5.12 18.10 5.31
N ASN A 303 -3.80 18.27 5.42
CA ASN A 303 -2.93 17.66 6.42
C ASN A 303 -2.84 16.12 6.38
N GLU A 304 -3.54 15.46 5.44
CA GLU A 304 -3.60 14.01 5.31
C GLU A 304 -2.90 13.51 4.04
N GLY A 305 -3.06 14.24 2.93
CA GLY A 305 -2.34 14.02 1.68
C GLY A 305 -2.95 12.99 0.74
N HIS A 306 -4.01 12.26 1.12
CA HIS A 306 -4.78 11.44 0.19
C HIS A 306 -5.71 12.32 -0.68
N PRO A 307 -6.13 11.83 -1.86
CA PRO A 307 -7.03 12.56 -2.74
C PRO A 307 -8.35 12.92 -2.05
N SER A 308 -8.84 14.15 -2.31
CA SER A 308 -10.15 14.61 -1.86
C SER A 308 -11.28 14.03 -2.76
N ALA A 309 -12.54 14.21 -2.37
CA ALA A 309 -13.69 13.86 -3.17
C ALA A 309 -13.64 14.48 -4.57
N LEU A 310 -13.18 15.75 -4.69
CA LEU A 310 -12.98 16.41 -5.97
C LEU A 310 -11.89 15.75 -6.81
N GLY A 311 -10.75 15.39 -6.20
CA GLY A 311 -9.69 14.65 -6.85
C GLY A 311 -10.18 13.30 -7.39
N HIS A 312 -10.92 12.55 -6.58
CA HIS A 312 -11.54 11.31 -7.00
C HIS A 312 -12.54 11.50 -8.16
N LYS A 313 -13.38 12.54 -8.13
CA LYS A 313 -14.34 12.83 -9.18
C LYS A 313 -13.65 13.07 -10.52
N ILE A 314 -12.65 13.95 -10.58
CA ILE A 314 -11.89 14.25 -11.78
C ILE A 314 -11.21 13.00 -12.35
N THR A 315 -10.54 12.23 -11.48
CA THR A 315 -9.89 10.98 -11.91
C THR A 315 -10.90 9.95 -12.42
N SER A 316 -12.11 9.89 -11.82
CA SER A 316 -13.16 9.01 -12.31
C SER A 316 -13.60 9.30 -13.74
N GLU A 317 -13.63 10.58 -14.13
CA GLU A 317 -14.01 11.00 -15.48
C GLU A 317 -12.98 10.56 -16.53
N CYS A 318 -11.69 10.65 -16.16
CA CYS A 318 -10.60 10.15 -17.00
C CYS A 318 -10.70 8.62 -17.16
N ILE A 319 -10.81 7.88 -16.07
CA ILE A 319 -10.85 6.41 -16.10
C ILE A 319 -12.10 5.92 -16.84
N TYR A 320 -13.25 6.57 -16.64
CA TYR A 320 -14.50 6.18 -17.29
C TYR A 320 -14.40 6.27 -18.82
N LYS A 321 -13.82 7.34 -19.35
CA LYS A 321 -13.57 7.50 -20.79
C LYS A 321 -12.67 6.37 -21.34
N GLU A 322 -11.59 6.04 -20.63
CA GLU A 322 -10.67 4.96 -21.03
C GLU A 322 -11.32 3.57 -21.01
N ILE A 323 -12.29 3.35 -20.14
CA ILE A 323 -13.05 2.09 -20.09
C ILE A 323 -14.11 2.05 -21.20
N GLU A 324 -14.82 3.16 -21.50
CA GLU A 324 -15.86 3.20 -22.54
C GLU A 324 -15.29 3.10 -23.95
N ILE A 325 -14.18 3.78 -24.26
CA ILE A 325 -13.53 3.73 -25.59
C ILE A 325 -13.21 2.28 -25.98
N LEU A 326 -12.89 1.43 -25.01
CA LEU A 326 -12.54 0.04 -25.24
C LEU A 326 -13.76 -0.90 -25.40
N ASN A 327 -14.97 -0.40 -25.12
CA ASN A 327 -16.23 -1.14 -25.35
C ASN A 327 -16.89 -0.83 -26.71
N THR A 328 -16.32 0.11 -27.48
CA THR A 328 -16.82 0.51 -28.81
C THR A 328 -16.00 -0.04 -29.98
N ASN A 329 -14.88 -0.72 -29.67
CA ASN A 329 -14.07 -1.48 -30.63
C ASN A 329 -14.20 -2.99 -30.36
#